data_35c3570dddb6f79bcda19e7a51c7d6f7
#
_entry.id   35c3570dddb6f79bcda19e7a51c7d6f7
#
_cell.length_a   1.000
_cell.length_b   1.000
_cell.length_c   1.000
_cell.angle_alpha   90.00
_cell.angle_beta   90.00
_cell.angle_gamma   90.00
#
_symmetry.space_group_name_H-M   'P 1'
#
loop_
_entity.id
_entity.type
_entity.pdbx_description
1 polymer ?
#
loop_
_entity_poly.entity_id
_entity_poly.type
_entity_poly.pdbx_seq_one_letter_code
_entity_poly.pdbx_strand_id
1 'polypeptide(L)'
;MRKIEMMMNSAIRYRKNFSSGNTTVRSYRDSVDVYLHGNHIASLDTASHALTLKDGGWQSNTTKSRLNALLDEFVPSMGIFQKIGFGIFVIV
;
A
#
# COMPACT_ATOMS: atom_id res chain seq x y z
N MET A 1 0.38 15.18 0.79
CA MET A 1 -0.31 13.91 0.52
C MET A 1 -1.70 14.19 -0.01
N ARG A 2 -2.12 13.50 -1.05
CA ARG A 2 -3.44 13.69 -1.65
C ARG A 2 -4.53 13.17 -0.72
N LYS A 3 -5.74 13.76 -0.81
CA LYS A 3 -6.86 13.35 0.04
C LYS A 3 -7.20 11.86 -0.13
N ILE A 4 -7.19 11.36 -1.37
CA ILE A 4 -7.47 9.94 -1.63
C ILE A 4 -6.44 9.03 -0.95
N GLU A 5 -5.19 9.48 -0.85
CA GLU A 5 -4.12 8.73 -0.18
C GLU A 5 -4.30 8.73 1.33
N MET A 6 -4.76 9.82 1.90
CA MET A 6 -5.10 9.87 3.32
C MET A 6 -6.24 8.90 3.64
N MET A 7 -7.25 8.86 2.78
CA MET A 7 -8.39 7.95 2.94
C MET A 7 -7.97 6.49 2.75
N MET A 8 -7.11 6.23 1.76
CA MET A 8 -6.52 4.90 1.54
C MET A 8 -5.76 4.42 2.78
N ASN A 9 -4.87 5.26 3.30
CA ASN A 9 -4.07 4.93 4.47
C ASN A 9 -4.94 4.70 5.70
N SER A 10 -5.98 5.49 5.88
CA SER A 10 -6.92 5.32 6.97
C SER A 10 -7.65 3.97 6.87
N ALA A 11 -8.09 3.60 5.66
CA ALA A 11 -8.76 2.32 5.43
C ALA A 11 -7.83 1.15 5.78
N ILE A 12 -6.56 1.23 5.40
CA ILE A 12 -5.58 0.19 5.72
C ILE A 12 -5.38 0.10 7.24
N ARG A 13 -5.20 1.24 7.89
CA ARG A 13 -4.94 1.29 9.33
C ARG A 13 -6.10 0.71 10.14
N TYR A 14 -7.33 0.98 9.72
CA TYR A 14 -8.51 0.50 10.43
C TYR A 14 -9.10 -0.78 9.82
N ARG A 15 -8.40 -1.37 8.84
CA ARG A 15 -8.79 -2.64 8.19
C ARG A 15 -10.19 -2.58 7.62
N LYS A 16 -10.47 -1.52 6.86
CA LYS A 16 -11.76 -1.31 6.21
C LYS A 16 -11.62 -1.42 4.71
N ASN A 17 -12.67 -1.89 4.05
CA ASN A 17 -12.73 -1.85 2.60
C ASN A 17 -12.97 -0.41 2.15
N PHE A 18 -12.31 -0.03 1.06
CA PHE A 18 -12.40 1.32 0.53
C PHE A 18 -12.25 1.25 -0.99
N SER A 19 -13.07 2.03 -1.69
CA SER A 19 -12.93 2.17 -3.13
C SER A 19 -13.34 3.58 -3.52
N SER A 20 -12.45 4.27 -4.20
CA SER A 20 -12.71 5.62 -4.68
C SER A 20 -11.87 5.87 -5.93
N GLY A 21 -12.52 6.22 -7.02
CA GLY A 21 -11.87 6.46 -8.29
C GLY A 21 -11.05 5.25 -8.73
N ASN A 22 -9.75 5.44 -8.82
CA ASN A 22 -8.82 4.40 -9.27
C ASN A 22 -8.20 3.57 -8.14
N THR A 23 -8.53 3.86 -6.88
CA THR A 23 -7.86 3.26 -5.72
C THR A 23 -8.83 2.39 -4.94
N THR A 24 -8.43 1.15 -4.67
CA THR A 24 -9.23 0.18 -3.93
C THR A 24 -8.40 -0.44 -2.82
N VAL A 25 -9.00 -0.55 -1.63
CA VAL A 25 -8.42 -1.25 -0.47
C VAL A 25 -9.37 -2.39 -0.12
N ARG A 26 -8.81 -3.60 -0.05
CA ARG A 26 -9.58 -4.78 0.35
C ARG A 26 -8.96 -5.38 1.60
N SER A 27 -9.76 -5.46 2.65
CA SER A 27 -9.33 -6.01 3.93
C SER A 27 -9.79 -7.45 4.05
N TYR A 28 -8.85 -8.32 4.36
CA TYR A 28 -9.09 -9.73 4.63
C TYR A 28 -8.76 -10.02 6.07
N ARG A 29 -8.94 -11.26 6.50
CA ARG A 29 -8.71 -11.66 7.88
C ARG A 29 -7.28 -11.38 8.35
N ASP A 30 -6.30 -11.75 7.52
CA ASP A 30 -4.88 -11.67 7.89
C ASP A 30 -4.08 -10.74 6.99
N SER A 31 -4.74 -10.02 6.08
CA SER A 31 -4.04 -9.14 5.15
C SER A 31 -4.93 -8.01 4.66
N VAL A 32 -4.28 -6.96 4.17
CA VAL A 32 -4.95 -5.83 3.51
C VAL A 32 -4.24 -5.61 2.19
N ASP A 33 -4.99 -5.62 1.10
CA ASP A 33 -4.45 -5.44 -0.25
C ASP A 33 -4.88 -4.10 -0.82
N VAL A 34 -3.99 -3.47 -1.59
CA VAL A 34 -4.24 -2.19 -2.23
C VAL A 34 -4.09 -2.33 -3.74
N TYR A 35 -5.06 -1.80 -4.48
CA TYR A 35 -5.09 -1.84 -5.94
C TYR A 35 -5.18 -0.43 -6.51
N LEU A 36 -4.49 -0.20 -7.62
CA LEU A 36 -4.59 1.03 -8.41
C LEU A 36 -4.94 0.62 -9.84
N HIS A 37 -6.07 1.11 -10.35
CA HIS A 37 -6.62 0.71 -11.65
C HIS A 37 -6.73 -0.81 -11.79
N GLY A 38 -7.06 -1.50 -10.70
CA GLY A 38 -7.15 -2.95 -10.70
C GLY A 38 -5.83 -3.68 -10.58
N ASN A 39 -4.70 -2.97 -10.56
CA ASN A 39 -3.38 -3.57 -10.40
C ASN A 39 -2.99 -3.60 -8.94
N HIS A 40 -2.55 -4.76 -8.47
CA HIS A 40 -2.14 -4.94 -7.07
C HIS A 40 -0.81 -4.20 -6.84
N ILE A 41 -0.81 -3.22 -5.95
CA ILE A 41 0.37 -2.40 -5.68
C ILE A 41 0.91 -2.56 -4.25
N ALA A 42 0.12 -3.09 -3.33
CA ALA A 42 0.58 -3.26 -1.96
C ALA A 42 -0.18 -4.37 -1.27
N SER A 43 0.47 -5.00 -0.31
CA SER A 43 -0.13 -5.99 0.58
C SER A 43 0.48 -5.85 1.97
N LEU A 44 -0.38 -5.70 2.97
CA LEU A 44 0.03 -5.67 4.37
C LEU A 44 -0.40 -6.98 5.03
N ASP A 45 0.57 -7.76 5.49
CA ASP A 45 0.30 -8.94 6.31
C ASP A 45 0.11 -8.47 7.75
N THR A 46 -1.09 -8.60 8.28
CA THR A 46 -1.40 -8.09 9.62
C THR A 46 -0.84 -8.96 10.73
N ALA A 47 -0.55 -10.22 10.45
CA ALA A 47 0.04 -11.12 11.45
C ALA A 47 1.53 -10.85 11.65
N SER A 48 2.28 -10.69 10.56
CA SER A 48 3.73 -10.47 10.62
C SER A 48 4.12 -9.00 10.57
N HIS A 49 3.16 -8.10 10.29
CA HIS A 49 3.40 -6.68 10.06
C HIS A 49 4.32 -6.41 8.86
N ALA A 50 4.31 -7.30 7.89
CA ALA A 50 5.11 -7.14 6.68
C ALA A 50 4.32 -6.38 5.62
N LEU A 51 4.91 -5.32 5.10
CA LEU A 51 4.32 -4.53 4.01
C LEU A 51 5.13 -4.78 2.74
N THR A 52 4.47 -5.30 1.71
CA THR A 52 5.06 -5.51 0.40
C THR A 52 4.51 -4.48 -0.57
N LEU A 53 5.39 -3.77 -1.25
CA LEU A 53 5.03 -2.77 -2.25
C LEU A 53 5.52 -3.20 -3.62
N LYS A 54 4.71 -2.99 -4.64
CA LYS A 54 5.09 -3.25 -6.02
C LYS A 54 4.40 -2.26 -6.94
N ASP A 55 4.95 -2.06 -8.14
CA ASP A 55 4.39 -1.10 -9.09
C ASP A 55 3.23 -1.67 -9.90
N GLY A 56 2.92 -2.94 -9.73
CA GLY A 56 1.85 -3.61 -10.47
C GLY A 56 2.18 -3.80 -11.94
N GLY A 57 3.45 -3.63 -12.32
CA GLY A 57 3.87 -3.66 -13.72
C GLY A 57 3.61 -2.34 -14.45
N TRP A 58 3.17 -1.32 -13.74
CA TRP A 58 2.80 -0.03 -14.31
C TRP A 58 3.45 1.11 -13.53
N GLN A 59 4.47 1.72 -14.13
CA GLN A 59 5.17 2.84 -13.49
C GLN A 59 4.62 4.17 -13.97
N SER A 60 3.70 4.74 -13.20
CA SER A 60 3.15 6.05 -13.45
C SER A 60 3.39 6.96 -12.25
N ASN A 61 3.20 8.28 -12.46
CA ASN A 61 3.31 9.23 -11.36
C ASN A 61 2.29 8.94 -10.27
N THR A 62 1.09 8.47 -10.65
CA THR A 62 0.06 8.09 -9.70
C THR A 62 0.49 6.89 -8.87
N THR A 63 1.07 5.86 -9.50
CA THR A 63 1.61 4.71 -8.78
C THR A 63 2.66 5.14 -7.77
N LYS A 64 3.61 5.95 -8.20
CA LYS A 64 4.67 6.46 -7.31
C LYS A 64 4.09 7.25 -6.15
N SER A 65 3.09 8.08 -6.40
CA SER A 65 2.44 8.87 -5.36
C SER A 65 1.78 7.98 -4.31
N ARG A 66 1.06 6.93 -4.75
CA ARG A 66 0.42 5.98 -3.84
C ARG A 66 1.45 5.22 -3.01
N LEU A 67 2.52 4.74 -3.65
CA LEU A 67 3.57 4.00 -2.94
C LEU A 67 4.28 4.88 -1.93
N ASN A 68 4.58 6.14 -2.29
CA ASN A 68 5.19 7.08 -1.36
C ASN A 68 4.27 7.37 -0.17
N ALA A 69 2.97 7.49 -0.40
CA ALA A 69 2.01 7.71 0.68
C ALA A 69 2.01 6.53 1.66
N LEU A 70 2.08 5.30 1.14
CA LEU A 70 2.17 4.10 1.98
C LEU A 70 3.47 4.08 2.78
N LEU A 71 4.59 4.43 2.15
CA LEU A 71 5.87 4.50 2.84
C LEU A 71 5.84 5.55 3.95
N ASP A 72 5.31 6.73 3.66
CA ASP A 72 5.26 7.82 4.63
C ASP A 72 4.39 7.46 5.86
N GLU A 73 3.32 6.72 5.64
CA GLU A 73 2.40 6.36 6.71
C GLU A 73 2.90 5.18 7.55
N PHE A 74 3.44 4.15 6.91
CA PHE A 74 3.67 2.86 7.55
C PHE A 74 5.12 2.55 7.88
N VAL A 75 6.09 3.08 7.13
CA VAL A 75 7.51 2.79 7.38
C VAL A 75 7.97 3.23 8.78
N PRO A 76 7.65 4.45 9.26
CA PRO A 76 8.09 4.86 10.59
C PRO A 76 7.55 3.96 11.69
N SER A 77 6.38 3.35 11.48
CA SER A 77 5.77 2.45 12.47
C SER A 77 6.31 1.04 12.38
N MET A 78 6.78 0.63 11.21
CA MET A 78 7.19 -0.74 10.93
C MET A 78 8.70 -0.95 10.99
N GLY A 79 9.47 0.15 10.98
CA GLY A 79 10.92 0.09 11.09
C GLY A 79 11.63 -0.02 9.77
N ILE A 80 12.38 -1.10 9.58
CA ILE A 80 13.30 -1.23 8.44
C ILE A 80 12.54 -1.71 7.21
N PHE A 81 12.84 -1.08 6.05
CA PHE A 81 12.39 -1.60 4.77
C PHE A 81 13.58 -1.91 3.87
N GLN A 82 13.36 -2.80 2.92
CA GLN A 82 14.38 -3.18 1.96
C GLN A 82 13.79 -3.16 0.56
N LYS A 83 14.49 -2.49 -0.37
CA LYS A 83 14.11 -2.50 -1.77
C LYS A 83 14.62 -3.78 -2.43
N ILE A 84 13.71 -4.49 -3.10
CA ILE A 84 14.05 -5.74 -3.78
C ILE A 84 13.64 -5.63 -5.24
N GLY A 85 14.64 -5.60 -6.16
CA GLY A 85 14.41 -5.58 -7.61
C GLY A 85 13.55 -4.40 -8.07
N PHE A 86 12.73 -4.61 -9.04
CA PHE A 86 11.97 -3.62 -9.81
C PHE A 86 10.87 -2.89 -9.04
N GLY A 87 11.25 -2.07 -8.07
CA GLY A 87 10.28 -1.27 -7.33
C GLY A 87 9.50 -2.05 -6.26
N ILE A 88 9.94 -3.25 -5.91
CA ILE A 88 9.35 -4.03 -4.83
C ILE A 88 10.05 -3.66 -3.53
N PHE A 89 9.26 -3.35 -2.50
CA PHE A 89 9.75 -3.04 -1.17
C PHE A 89 9.13 -4.00 -0.18
N VAL A 90 9.95 -4.57 0.69
CA VAL A 90 9.46 -5.42 1.79
C VAL A 90 9.82 -4.73 3.09
N ILE A 91 8.81 -4.52 3.94
CA ILE A 91 8.97 -3.86 5.23
C ILE A 91 8.64 -4.89 6.32
N VAL A 92 9.57 -5.03 7.20
CA VAL A 92 9.47 -6.04 8.27
C VAL A 92 9.42 -5.36 9.63
#